data_6c75c793124a7e7d74164cc7dce57a0e
#
_entry.id   6c75c793124a7e7d74164cc7dce57a0e
#
_cell.length_a   1.000
_cell.length_b   1.000
_cell.length_c   1.000
_cell.angle_alpha   90.00
_cell.angle_beta   90.00
_cell.angle_gamma   90.00
#
_symmetry.space_group_name_H-M   'P 1'
#
loop_
_entity.id
_entity.type
_entity.pdbx_description
1 polymer ?
#
loop_
_entity_poly.entity_id
_entity_poly.type
_entity_poly.pdbx_seq_one_letter_code
_entity_poly.pdbx_strand_id
1 'polypeptide(L)'
;YELERKFKKLSPSKRRKARKKYSKPIVEEFLQWVDESPFYGKSALAEAANYTLKHAEGLKAFLYDGRIAIDNNPAENAIRPSVIGRKNWLFSVSELGADANAVCLSLAETTKANGIDFYQYLVKVLTELPNLPIHQQPEIIDRYLPWSKNIRESCAIAK
;
A
#
# COMPACT_ATOMS: atom_id res chain seq x y z
N TYR A 1 -15.71 -8.05 8.02
CA TYR A 1 -15.56 -6.63 8.38
C TYR A 1 -16.00 -6.32 9.83
N GLU A 2 -17.05 -6.95 10.37
CA GLU A 2 -17.48 -6.69 11.76
C GLU A 2 -16.41 -7.04 12.80
N LEU A 3 -15.72 -8.18 12.64
CA LEU A 3 -14.61 -8.56 13.51
C LEU A 3 -13.45 -7.56 13.40
N GLU A 4 -13.11 -7.12 12.18
CA GLU A 4 -12.05 -6.13 11.97
C GLU A 4 -12.36 -4.78 12.63
N ARG A 5 -13.62 -4.34 12.62
CA ARG A 5 -14.03 -3.14 13.37
C ARG A 5 -13.76 -3.27 14.87
N LYS A 6 -14.02 -4.46 15.45
CA LYS A 6 -13.71 -4.73 16.86
C LYS A 6 -12.20 -4.77 17.12
N PHE A 7 -11.41 -5.21 16.14
CA PHE A 7 -9.96 -5.34 16.28
C PHE A 7 -9.18 -4.08 15.95
N LYS A 8 -9.82 -3.03 15.41
CA LYS A 8 -9.18 -1.81 14.92
C LYS A 8 -8.26 -1.13 15.93
N LYS A 9 -8.66 -1.14 17.22
CA LYS A 9 -7.89 -0.52 18.32
C LYS A 9 -6.81 -1.41 18.92
N LEU A 10 -6.68 -2.67 18.50
CA LEU A 10 -5.69 -3.59 19.00
C LEU A 10 -4.32 -3.34 18.38
N SER A 11 -3.26 -3.56 19.15
CA SER A 11 -1.90 -3.60 18.60
C SER A 11 -1.77 -4.72 17.53
N PRO A 12 -0.82 -4.63 16.60
CA PRO A 12 -0.64 -5.64 15.54
C PRO A 12 -0.53 -7.07 16.08
N SER A 13 0.22 -7.27 17.15
CA SER A 13 0.36 -8.58 17.78
C SER A 13 -0.96 -9.11 18.37
N LYS A 14 -1.71 -8.25 19.08
CA LYS A 14 -3.03 -8.62 19.62
C LYS A 14 -4.04 -8.85 18.50
N ARG A 15 -4.03 -8.04 17.45
CA ARG A 15 -4.88 -8.18 16.28
C ARG A 15 -4.64 -9.50 15.56
N ARG A 16 -3.37 -9.89 15.33
CA ARG A 16 -3.01 -11.20 14.78
C ARG A 16 -3.58 -12.36 15.60
N LYS A 17 -3.44 -12.31 16.94
CA LYS A 17 -4.01 -13.35 17.82
C LYS A 17 -5.53 -13.42 17.72
N ALA A 18 -6.22 -12.27 17.69
CA ALA A 18 -7.68 -12.20 17.55
C ALA A 18 -8.14 -12.74 16.19
N ARG A 19 -7.47 -12.38 15.10
CA ARG A 19 -7.73 -12.90 13.74
C ARG A 19 -7.56 -14.42 13.68
N LYS A 20 -6.49 -14.95 14.27
CA LYS A 20 -6.24 -16.39 14.33
C LYS A 20 -7.36 -17.13 15.07
N LYS A 21 -7.91 -16.52 16.13
CA LYS A 21 -8.97 -17.14 16.93
C LYS A 21 -10.36 -17.02 16.29
N TYR A 22 -10.70 -15.88 15.72
CA TYR A 22 -12.07 -15.56 15.31
C TYR A 22 -12.26 -15.47 13.79
N SER A 23 -11.30 -14.91 13.05
CA SER A 23 -11.44 -14.73 11.61
C SER A 23 -10.98 -15.95 10.82
N LYS A 24 -9.93 -16.64 11.27
CA LYS A 24 -9.37 -17.78 10.56
C LYS A 24 -10.40 -18.90 10.32
N PRO A 25 -11.18 -19.36 11.32
CA PRO A 25 -12.18 -20.40 11.07
C PRO A 25 -13.19 -20.03 10.00
N ILE A 26 -13.66 -18.76 9.99
CA ILE A 26 -14.64 -18.27 9.00
C ILE A 26 -14.04 -18.28 7.59
N VAL A 27 -12.77 -17.87 7.45
CA VAL A 27 -12.09 -17.87 6.15
C VAL A 27 -11.85 -19.29 5.65
N GLU A 28 -11.48 -20.20 6.53
CA GLU A 28 -11.25 -21.60 6.18
C GLU A 28 -12.55 -22.31 5.80
N GLU A 29 -13.62 -22.09 6.53
CA GLU A 29 -14.96 -22.60 6.20
C GLU A 29 -15.45 -22.08 4.86
N PHE A 30 -15.27 -20.77 4.59
CA PHE A 30 -15.62 -20.18 3.30
C PHE A 30 -14.83 -20.79 2.15
N LEU A 31 -13.52 -20.97 2.30
CA LEU A 31 -12.69 -21.56 1.24
C LEU A 31 -13.01 -23.01 1.01
N GLN A 32 -13.29 -23.77 2.07
CA GLN A 32 -13.74 -25.14 1.99
C GLN A 32 -15.10 -25.22 1.24
N TRP A 33 -16.04 -24.35 1.61
CA TRP A 33 -17.32 -24.29 0.92
C TRP A 33 -17.17 -23.99 -0.59
N VAL A 34 -16.27 -23.07 -0.95
CA VAL A 34 -15.99 -22.77 -2.37
C VAL A 34 -15.38 -23.97 -3.07
N ASP A 35 -14.48 -24.70 -2.45
CA ASP A 35 -13.81 -25.87 -3.01
C ASP A 35 -14.78 -27.06 -3.21
N GLU A 36 -15.67 -27.28 -2.25
CA GLU A 36 -16.66 -28.38 -2.27
C GLU A 36 -17.90 -28.06 -3.11
N SER A 37 -18.12 -26.78 -3.48
CA SER A 37 -19.30 -26.37 -4.24
C SER A 37 -19.19 -26.73 -5.72
N PRO A 38 -20.27 -27.22 -6.34
CA PRO A 38 -20.26 -27.67 -7.74
C PRO A 38 -20.36 -26.49 -8.72
N PHE A 39 -19.36 -25.63 -8.74
CA PHE A 39 -19.26 -24.51 -9.68
C PHE A 39 -18.59 -25.00 -10.98
N TYR A 40 -19.37 -25.52 -11.91
CA TYR A 40 -18.87 -26.08 -13.16
C TYR A 40 -19.03 -25.14 -14.35
N GLY A 41 -18.17 -25.35 -15.35
CA GLY A 41 -18.24 -24.68 -16.65
C GLY A 41 -17.61 -23.29 -16.68
N LYS A 42 -18.08 -22.47 -17.63
CA LYS A 42 -17.59 -21.10 -17.88
C LYS A 42 -18.55 -20.02 -17.35
N SER A 43 -19.27 -20.31 -16.28
CA SER A 43 -20.13 -19.30 -15.67
C SER A 43 -19.30 -18.28 -14.88
N ALA A 44 -19.79 -17.05 -14.74
CA ALA A 44 -19.15 -16.01 -13.93
C ALA A 44 -18.93 -16.48 -12.48
N LEU A 45 -19.81 -17.32 -11.94
CA LEU A 45 -19.66 -17.89 -10.61
C LEU A 45 -18.51 -18.90 -10.54
N ALA A 46 -18.36 -19.76 -11.56
CA ALA A 46 -17.25 -20.70 -11.64
C ALA A 46 -15.91 -19.98 -11.80
N GLU A 47 -15.86 -18.91 -12.58
CA GLU A 47 -14.67 -18.07 -12.70
C GLU A 47 -14.29 -17.39 -11.37
N ALA A 48 -15.28 -16.86 -10.64
CA ALA A 48 -15.06 -16.26 -9.32
C ALA A 48 -14.58 -17.29 -8.27
N ALA A 49 -15.14 -18.50 -8.28
CA ALA A 49 -14.72 -19.60 -7.41
C ALA A 49 -13.26 -20.02 -7.71
N ASN A 50 -12.93 -20.24 -8.97
CA ASN A 50 -11.57 -20.58 -9.40
C ASN A 50 -10.58 -19.47 -9.07
N TYR A 51 -10.94 -18.20 -9.26
CA TYR A 51 -10.12 -17.07 -8.85
C TYR A 51 -9.87 -17.08 -7.33
N THR A 52 -10.91 -17.30 -6.54
CA THR A 52 -10.83 -17.38 -5.07
C THR A 52 -9.87 -18.47 -4.61
N LEU A 53 -10.01 -19.68 -5.15
CA LEU A 53 -9.13 -20.80 -4.81
C LEU A 53 -7.68 -20.56 -5.24
N LYS A 54 -7.49 -20.06 -6.46
CA LYS A 54 -6.16 -19.71 -6.97
C LYS A 54 -5.43 -18.70 -6.10
N HIS A 55 -6.15 -17.75 -5.50
CA HIS A 55 -5.59 -16.68 -4.67
C HIS A 55 -5.79 -16.90 -3.17
N ALA A 56 -6.17 -18.10 -2.74
CA ALA A 56 -6.51 -18.41 -1.35
C ALA A 56 -5.42 -18.02 -0.34
N GLU A 57 -4.13 -18.23 -0.67
CA GLU A 57 -3.03 -17.85 0.22
C GLU A 57 -2.89 -16.33 0.34
N GLY A 58 -3.07 -15.59 -0.74
CA GLY A 58 -3.11 -14.12 -0.71
C GLY A 58 -4.29 -13.60 0.13
N LEU A 59 -5.47 -14.21 -0.01
CA LEU A 59 -6.65 -13.86 0.78
C LEU A 59 -6.47 -14.16 2.28
N LYS A 60 -5.63 -15.12 2.66
CA LYS A 60 -5.28 -15.43 4.05
C LYS A 60 -4.17 -14.55 4.63
N ALA A 61 -3.45 -13.76 3.82
CA ALA A 61 -2.26 -13.03 4.25
C ALA A 61 -2.51 -12.14 5.49
N PHE A 62 -3.68 -11.50 5.58
CA PHE A 62 -4.04 -10.67 6.73
C PHE A 62 -4.14 -11.44 8.06
N LEU A 63 -4.33 -12.77 8.02
CA LEU A 63 -4.38 -13.62 9.22
C LEU A 63 -2.99 -13.82 9.85
N TYR A 64 -1.92 -13.70 9.04
CA TYR A 64 -0.55 -13.98 9.47
C TYR A 64 0.14 -12.76 10.06
N ASP A 65 -0.24 -11.54 9.64
CA ASP A 65 0.31 -10.31 10.20
C ASP A 65 -0.81 -9.29 10.51
N GLY A 66 -0.85 -8.84 11.77
CA GLY A 66 -1.85 -7.86 12.21
C GLY A 66 -1.68 -6.45 11.62
N ARG A 67 -0.62 -6.18 10.86
CA ARG A 67 -0.39 -4.92 10.14
C ARG A 67 -1.07 -4.92 8.78
N ILE A 68 -1.24 -6.09 8.17
CA ILE A 68 -1.88 -6.21 6.85
C ILE A 68 -3.36 -5.87 6.98
N ALA A 69 -3.86 -4.97 6.14
CA ALA A 69 -5.29 -4.66 6.06
C ALA A 69 -6.06 -5.82 5.39
N ILE A 70 -7.34 -5.97 5.74
CA ILE A 70 -8.23 -6.95 5.09
C ILE A 70 -8.67 -6.49 3.69
N ASP A 71 -8.53 -5.22 3.40
CA ASP A 71 -8.92 -4.56 2.16
C ASP A 71 -7.77 -3.77 1.55
N ASN A 72 -7.97 -3.31 0.32
CA ASN A 72 -7.00 -2.51 -0.43
C ASN A 72 -7.22 -0.98 -0.27
N ASN A 73 -8.12 -0.56 0.61
CA ASN A 73 -8.46 0.87 0.81
C ASN A 73 -7.23 1.79 1.00
N PRO A 74 -6.17 1.40 1.75
CA PRO A 74 -4.99 2.24 1.87
C PRO A 74 -4.30 2.51 0.51
N ALA A 75 -4.14 1.49 -0.33
CA ALA A 75 -3.54 1.65 -1.66
C ALA A 75 -4.45 2.43 -2.61
N GLU A 76 -5.75 2.16 -2.60
CA GLU A 76 -6.73 2.90 -3.39
C GLU A 76 -6.78 4.38 -3.01
N ASN A 77 -6.72 4.69 -1.72
CA ASN A 77 -6.67 6.07 -1.24
C ASN A 77 -5.35 6.77 -1.61
N ALA A 78 -4.23 6.04 -1.65
CA ALA A 78 -2.95 6.61 -2.09
C ALA A 78 -2.94 6.95 -3.59
N ILE A 79 -3.65 6.19 -4.42
CA ILE A 79 -3.76 6.46 -5.88
C ILE A 79 -4.82 7.53 -6.18
N ARG A 80 -5.79 7.71 -5.28
CA ARG A 80 -6.93 8.64 -5.49
C ARG A 80 -6.54 10.08 -5.90
N PRO A 81 -5.49 10.71 -5.33
CA PRO A 81 -5.07 12.05 -5.77
C PRO A 81 -4.72 12.10 -7.27
N SER A 82 -4.05 11.08 -7.80
CA SER A 82 -3.76 10.97 -9.23
C SER A 82 -5.03 10.87 -10.08
N VAL A 83 -5.99 10.05 -9.64
CA VAL A 83 -7.28 9.88 -10.35
C VAL A 83 -8.09 11.18 -10.36
N ILE A 84 -8.10 11.92 -9.26
CA ILE A 84 -8.78 13.23 -9.16
C ILE A 84 -8.03 14.27 -9.99
N GLY A 85 -6.72 14.32 -9.86
CA GLY A 85 -5.87 15.27 -10.57
C GLY A 85 -5.95 15.12 -12.09
N ARG A 86 -6.15 13.90 -12.59
CA ARG A 86 -6.35 13.61 -14.01
C ARG A 86 -7.48 14.45 -14.64
N LYS A 87 -8.47 14.87 -13.86
CA LYS A 87 -9.52 15.79 -14.33
C LYS A 87 -8.98 17.19 -14.64
N ASN A 88 -7.86 17.59 -14.03
CA ASN A 88 -7.25 18.91 -14.19
C ASN A 88 -6.15 18.91 -15.25
N TRP A 89 -5.29 17.90 -15.28
CA TRP A 89 -4.14 17.84 -16.22
C TRP A 89 -4.26 16.73 -17.28
N LEU A 90 -5.44 16.08 -17.41
CA LEU A 90 -5.75 15.03 -18.37
C LEU A 90 -4.86 13.80 -18.22
N PHE A 91 -4.04 13.49 -19.22
CA PHE A 91 -3.20 12.29 -19.27
C PHE A 91 -1.74 12.66 -19.49
N SER A 92 -0.84 11.78 -19.07
CA SER A 92 0.54 11.83 -19.51
C SER A 92 0.60 11.50 -21.00
N VAL A 93 1.25 12.36 -21.80
CA VAL A 93 1.32 12.20 -23.27
C VAL A 93 2.38 11.18 -23.68
N SER A 94 3.38 10.93 -22.81
CA SER A 94 4.47 9.99 -23.04
C SER A 94 4.64 9.01 -21.89
N GLU A 95 5.25 7.85 -22.14
CA GLU A 95 5.60 6.87 -21.12
C GLU A 95 6.52 7.47 -20.05
N LEU A 96 7.57 8.20 -20.47
CA LEU A 96 8.47 8.90 -19.53
C LEU A 96 7.74 9.91 -18.65
N GLY A 97 6.75 10.60 -19.20
CA GLY A 97 5.91 11.52 -18.42
C GLY A 97 5.01 10.79 -17.42
N ALA A 98 4.50 9.62 -17.80
CA ALA A 98 3.73 8.76 -16.89
C ALA A 98 4.59 8.23 -15.73
N ASP A 99 5.79 7.76 -16.03
CA ASP A 99 6.75 7.28 -15.03
C ASP A 99 7.17 8.39 -14.07
N ALA A 100 7.51 9.58 -14.59
CA ALA A 100 7.86 10.72 -13.76
C ALA A 100 6.71 11.13 -12.82
N ASN A 101 5.47 11.15 -13.33
CA ASN A 101 4.28 11.42 -12.51
C ASN A 101 4.08 10.34 -11.42
N ALA A 102 4.25 9.07 -11.77
CA ALA A 102 4.13 7.96 -10.81
C ALA A 102 5.20 8.07 -9.71
N VAL A 103 6.44 8.40 -10.04
CA VAL A 103 7.53 8.62 -9.07
C VAL A 103 7.19 9.79 -8.14
N CYS A 104 6.80 10.94 -8.69
CA CYS A 104 6.43 12.12 -7.90
C CYS A 104 5.27 11.82 -6.95
N LEU A 105 4.22 11.14 -7.43
CA LEU A 105 3.09 10.73 -6.60
C LEU A 105 3.52 9.77 -5.49
N SER A 106 4.36 8.78 -5.82
CA SER A 106 4.88 7.82 -4.85
C SER A 106 5.68 8.52 -3.74
N LEU A 107 6.51 9.51 -4.08
CA LEU A 107 7.24 10.32 -3.11
C LEU A 107 6.28 11.13 -2.24
N ALA A 108 5.29 11.79 -2.84
CA ALA A 108 4.31 12.59 -2.11
C ALA A 108 3.49 11.75 -1.10
N GLU A 109 2.98 10.61 -1.52
CA GLU A 109 2.21 9.74 -0.61
C GLU A 109 3.10 9.07 0.43
N THR A 110 4.35 8.77 0.10
CA THR A 110 5.31 8.19 1.05
C THR A 110 5.74 9.22 2.10
N THR A 111 6.00 10.48 1.73
CA THR A 111 6.29 11.55 2.68
C THR A 111 5.12 11.76 3.64
N LYS A 112 3.90 11.83 3.11
CA LYS A 112 2.68 11.93 3.90
C LYS A 112 2.51 10.77 4.89
N ALA A 113 2.74 9.53 4.44
CA ALA A 113 2.66 8.34 5.29
C ALA A 113 3.71 8.33 6.41
N ASN A 114 4.84 9.01 6.22
CA ASN A 114 5.91 9.15 7.21
C ASN A 114 5.84 10.44 8.04
N GLY A 115 4.80 11.27 7.88
CA GLY A 115 4.65 12.54 8.62
C GLY A 115 5.68 13.59 8.21
N ILE A 116 6.11 13.59 6.96
CA ILE A 116 7.08 14.52 6.36
C ILE A 116 6.33 15.61 5.59
N ASP A 117 6.76 16.85 5.73
CA ASP A 117 6.31 17.96 4.89
C ASP A 117 6.89 17.79 3.48
N PHE A 118 6.02 17.59 2.49
CA PHE A 118 6.44 17.30 1.13
C PHE A 118 7.17 18.47 0.46
N TYR A 119 6.79 19.72 0.76
CA TYR A 119 7.45 20.89 0.22
C TYR A 119 8.88 21.00 0.75
N GLN A 120 9.06 20.92 2.06
CA GLN A 120 10.40 20.94 2.67
C GLN A 120 11.28 19.79 2.20
N TYR A 121 10.68 18.60 2.03
CA TYR A 121 11.36 17.45 1.45
C TYR A 121 11.87 17.74 0.04
N LEU A 122 11.02 18.27 -0.85
CA LEU A 122 11.42 18.60 -2.22
C LEU A 122 12.50 19.68 -2.24
N VAL A 123 12.35 20.74 -1.46
CA VAL A 123 13.37 21.81 -1.35
C VAL A 123 14.72 21.21 -0.96
N LYS A 124 14.75 20.36 0.07
CA LYS A 124 15.99 19.72 0.51
C LYS A 124 16.60 18.83 -0.57
N VAL A 125 15.81 17.94 -1.16
CA VAL A 125 16.26 17.00 -2.20
C VAL A 125 16.80 17.76 -3.41
N LEU A 126 16.07 18.75 -3.92
CA LEU A 126 16.45 19.51 -5.11
C LEU A 126 17.63 20.46 -4.88
N THR A 127 17.86 20.88 -3.62
CA THR A 127 18.99 21.73 -3.27
C THR A 127 20.26 20.94 -3.02
N GLU A 128 20.17 19.80 -2.35
CA GLU A 128 21.34 19.05 -1.89
C GLU A 128 21.81 17.99 -2.90
N LEU A 129 20.89 17.15 -3.45
CA LEU A 129 21.27 16.03 -4.33
C LEU A 129 22.05 16.42 -5.58
N PRO A 130 21.74 17.52 -6.29
CA PRO A 130 22.50 17.91 -7.48
C PRO A 130 23.98 18.21 -7.21
N ASN A 131 24.32 18.52 -5.96
CA ASN A 131 25.70 18.85 -5.56
C ASN A 131 26.48 17.63 -5.01
N LEU A 132 25.88 16.46 -5.02
CA LEU A 132 26.49 15.23 -4.49
C LEU A 132 26.89 14.28 -5.63
N PRO A 133 27.93 13.47 -5.45
CA PRO A 133 28.43 12.54 -6.47
C PRO A 133 27.56 11.28 -6.60
N ILE A 134 26.26 11.45 -6.80
CA ILE A 134 25.28 10.36 -6.84
C ILE A 134 25.52 9.36 -7.97
N HIS A 135 26.14 9.78 -9.07
CA HIS A 135 26.51 8.89 -10.17
C HIS A 135 27.66 7.95 -9.82
N GLN A 136 28.53 8.35 -8.88
CA GLN A 136 29.66 7.54 -8.41
C GLN A 136 29.30 6.74 -7.17
N GLN A 137 28.38 7.24 -6.35
CA GLN A 137 27.95 6.67 -5.08
C GLN A 137 26.40 6.70 -4.98
N PRO A 138 25.70 5.80 -5.70
CA PRO A 138 24.23 5.77 -5.72
C PRO A 138 23.58 5.59 -4.34
N GLU A 139 24.28 4.97 -3.40
CA GLU A 139 23.85 4.75 -2.01
C GLU A 139 23.60 6.05 -1.24
N ILE A 140 24.11 7.18 -1.74
CA ILE A 140 23.81 8.50 -1.17
C ILE A 140 22.30 8.77 -1.19
N ILE A 141 21.58 8.31 -2.22
CA ILE A 141 20.14 8.48 -2.39
C ILE A 141 19.37 7.90 -1.22
N ASP A 142 19.84 6.81 -0.60
CA ASP A 142 19.17 6.17 0.54
C ASP A 142 18.97 7.12 1.73
N ARG A 143 19.87 8.10 1.88
CA ARG A 143 19.77 9.11 2.94
C ARG A 143 18.67 10.15 2.68
N TYR A 144 18.18 10.24 1.45
CA TYR A 144 17.15 11.17 0.98
C TYR A 144 15.79 10.51 0.77
N LEU A 145 15.67 9.21 1.03
CA LEU A 145 14.39 8.52 0.99
C LEU A 145 13.47 9.02 2.13
N PRO A 146 12.16 9.13 1.90
CA PRO A 146 11.21 9.72 2.88
C PRO A 146 11.21 9.05 4.26
N TRP A 147 11.64 7.81 4.35
CA TRP A 147 11.73 7.08 5.63
C TRP A 147 13.11 7.15 6.28
N SER A 148 14.10 7.78 5.64
CA SER A 148 15.44 7.91 6.18
C SER A 148 15.46 8.80 7.45
N LYS A 149 16.41 8.54 8.34
CA LYS A 149 16.56 9.32 9.58
C LYS A 149 16.81 10.80 9.28
N ASN A 150 17.69 11.09 8.30
CA ASN A 150 18.01 12.46 7.89
C ASN A 150 16.75 13.27 7.49
N ILE A 151 15.90 12.69 6.65
CA ILE A 151 14.66 13.34 6.19
C ILE A 151 13.64 13.47 7.33
N ARG A 152 13.49 12.45 8.14
CA ARG A 152 12.54 12.46 9.27
C ARG A 152 12.88 13.51 10.32
N GLU A 153 14.16 13.80 10.52
CA GLU A 153 14.62 14.82 11.47
C GLU A 153 14.54 16.25 10.90
N SER A 154 14.77 16.42 9.59
CA SER A 154 14.85 17.74 8.96
C SER A 154 13.55 18.25 8.33
N CYS A 155 12.64 17.37 7.94
CA CYS A 155 11.44 17.71 7.19
C CYS A 155 10.14 17.21 7.88
N ALA A 156 10.17 16.93 9.18
CA ALA A 156 8.96 16.52 9.89
C ALA A 156 7.89 17.61 9.90
N ILE A 157 6.63 17.24 9.76
CA ILE A 157 5.51 18.16 9.96
C ILE A 157 5.53 18.64 11.41
N ALA A 158 5.59 19.96 11.62
CA ALA A 158 5.46 20.55 12.94
C ALA A 158 4.11 20.13 13.58
N LYS A 159 4.17 19.66 14.81
CA LYS A 159 2.97 19.24 15.56
C LYS A 159 2.22 20.45 16.10
#